data_757ed10251b608675aa9171960ee5c16
#
_entry.id   757ed10251b608675aa9171960ee5c16
#
_cell.length_a   1.000
_cell.length_b   1.000
_cell.length_c   1.000
_cell.angle_alpha   90.00
_cell.angle_beta   90.00
_cell.angle_gamma   90.00
#
_symmetry.space_group_name_H-M   'P 1'
#
loop_
_entity.id
_entity.type
_entity.pdbx_description
1 polymer ?
#
loop_
_entity_poly.entity_id
_entity_poly.type
_entity_poly.pdbx_seq_one_letter_code
_entity_poly.pdbx_strand_id
1 'polypeptide(L)'
;MNQKRKRLGLWILFLAALLLTQFTVPVKASEPQIQDVNIQMVGGQIRTIDPMGLRMVACIKKSYIQELEKSGATVSYGIVLLPKKYLTEGQALTLDGKYLYNGSVYKPAKVPAVKKFSEDNERIYFTAVLANLPKERYKNDYAARAYAEITRTVIEDDGKKKTTTEVVYSESEIDRQVYRIAEEAVNGTTEAEETKQWLRDNILAPVDTPEELPEEEKKISFRLGKVSGVTLYHKTTSEAGVETVEEVSQFNLTEFKKEDYLVKVEMEDQPEIFAGITEVIAP
;
A
#
# COMPACT_ATOMS: atom_id res chain seq x y z
N MET A 1 -14.51 46.79 -36.05
CA MET A 1 -14.85 45.37 -36.21
C MET A 1 -13.87 44.43 -35.49
N ASN A 2 -13.32 44.81 -34.29
CA ASN A 2 -12.26 44.01 -33.63
C ASN A 2 -12.48 43.68 -32.13
N GLN A 3 -13.58 44.17 -31.52
CA GLN A 3 -13.82 43.86 -30.09
C GLN A 3 -14.58 42.55 -29.82
N LYS A 4 -15.39 42.07 -30.77
CA LYS A 4 -16.15 40.82 -30.58
C LYS A 4 -15.28 39.55 -30.66
N ARG A 5 -14.18 39.59 -31.44
CA ARG A 5 -13.25 38.42 -31.54
C ARG A 5 -12.38 38.23 -30.31
N LYS A 6 -12.01 39.30 -29.56
CA LYS A 6 -11.23 39.16 -28.31
C LYS A 6 -12.04 38.59 -27.16
N ARG A 7 -13.36 38.85 -27.11
CA ARG A 7 -14.22 38.26 -26.07
C ARG A 7 -14.51 36.79 -26.28
N LEU A 8 -14.60 36.31 -27.54
CA LEU A 8 -14.81 34.91 -27.85
C LEU A 8 -13.57 34.06 -27.50
N GLY A 9 -12.37 34.57 -27.74
CA GLY A 9 -11.12 33.88 -27.36
C GLY A 9 -10.92 33.76 -25.86
N LEU A 10 -11.38 34.77 -25.06
CA LEU A 10 -11.29 34.72 -23.61
C LEU A 10 -12.26 33.71 -23.00
N TRP A 11 -13.45 33.53 -23.58
CA TRP A 11 -14.44 32.54 -23.15
C TRP A 11 -14.00 31.10 -23.46
N ILE A 12 -13.33 30.87 -24.60
CA ILE A 12 -12.78 29.56 -24.96
C ILE A 12 -11.62 29.17 -24.04
N LEU A 13 -10.76 30.13 -23.64
CA LEU A 13 -9.70 29.92 -22.66
C LEU A 13 -10.26 29.65 -21.26
N PHE A 14 -11.36 30.29 -20.86
CA PHE A 14 -12.04 30.05 -19.58
C PHE A 14 -12.71 28.65 -19.57
N LEU A 15 -13.33 28.24 -20.68
CA LEU A 15 -13.93 26.90 -20.80
C LEU A 15 -12.86 25.81 -20.83
N ALA A 16 -11.72 26.05 -21.49
CA ALA A 16 -10.59 25.11 -21.50
C ALA A 16 -9.91 25.00 -20.12
N ALA A 17 -9.82 26.09 -19.35
CA ALA A 17 -9.35 26.07 -17.98
C ALA A 17 -10.33 25.34 -17.04
N LEU A 18 -11.63 25.44 -17.27
CA LEU A 18 -12.65 24.71 -16.51
C LEU A 18 -12.65 23.21 -16.80
N LEU A 19 -12.27 22.79 -18.03
CA LEU A 19 -12.16 21.38 -18.42
C LEU A 19 -10.87 20.73 -17.90
N LEU A 20 -9.84 21.49 -17.53
CA LEU A 20 -8.58 20.98 -16.97
C LEU A 20 -8.60 20.84 -15.44
N THR A 21 -9.66 21.31 -14.77
CA THR A 21 -9.86 21.10 -13.32
C THR A 21 -10.65 19.83 -13.01
N GLN A 22 -10.73 18.90 -13.95
CA GLN A 22 -11.48 17.67 -13.77
C GLN A 22 -10.80 16.72 -12.77
N PHE A 23 -11.47 16.56 -11.65
CA PHE A 23 -11.51 15.40 -10.78
C PHE A 23 -10.26 15.04 -9.99
N THR A 24 -9.91 15.86 -9.04
CA THR A 24 -9.11 15.41 -7.90
C THR A 24 -9.90 15.50 -6.60
N VAL A 25 -11.15 15.04 -6.58
CA VAL A 25 -11.89 14.92 -5.32
C VAL A 25 -11.53 13.56 -4.73
N PRO A 26 -10.73 13.50 -3.66
CA PRO A 26 -10.51 12.24 -2.98
C PRO A 26 -11.83 11.83 -2.32
N VAL A 27 -12.31 10.63 -2.64
CA VAL A 27 -13.46 10.03 -1.94
C VAL A 27 -13.04 9.77 -0.50
N LYS A 28 -13.65 10.47 0.45
CA LYS A 28 -13.38 10.34 1.88
C LYS A 28 -14.33 9.33 2.51
N ALA A 29 -13.79 8.35 3.22
CA ALA A 29 -14.53 7.72 4.32
C ALA A 29 -14.79 8.75 5.42
N SER A 30 -15.77 8.51 6.30
CA SER A 30 -16.16 9.41 7.40
C SER A 30 -14.93 10.05 8.07
N GLU A 31 -14.95 11.39 8.21
CA GLU A 31 -13.80 12.12 8.75
C GLU A 31 -13.45 11.63 10.17
N PRO A 32 -12.26 11.03 10.37
CA PRO A 32 -11.82 10.71 11.71
C PRO A 32 -11.55 12.01 12.47
N GLN A 33 -11.97 12.07 13.72
CA GLN A 33 -11.65 13.20 14.60
C GLN A 33 -10.13 13.24 14.82
N ILE A 34 -9.50 14.36 14.50
CA ILE A 34 -8.08 14.56 14.77
C ILE A 34 -7.90 14.78 16.27
N GLN A 35 -7.20 13.84 16.91
CA GLN A 35 -6.89 13.89 18.34
C GLN A 35 -5.62 14.71 18.60
N ASP A 36 -5.44 15.16 19.84
CA ASP A 36 -4.23 15.90 20.26
C ASP A 36 -3.07 14.94 20.56
N VAL A 37 -2.65 14.17 19.55
CA VAL A 37 -1.51 13.25 19.59
C VAL A 37 -0.45 13.63 18.56
N ASN A 38 0.80 13.21 18.79
CA ASN A 38 1.93 13.60 17.95
C ASN A 38 1.86 13.00 16.55
N ILE A 39 1.45 11.75 16.42
CA ILE A 39 1.31 11.02 15.15
C ILE A 39 -0.01 10.24 15.15
N GLN A 40 -0.74 10.28 14.03
CA GLN A 40 -2.07 9.67 13.95
C GLN A 40 -2.37 9.19 12.54
N MET A 41 -3.10 8.06 12.43
CA MET A 41 -3.81 7.71 11.21
C MET A 41 -5.05 8.59 11.05
N VAL A 42 -5.21 9.19 9.87
CA VAL A 42 -6.35 10.08 9.57
C VAL A 42 -7.47 9.32 8.85
N GLY A 43 -7.13 8.36 8.00
CA GLY A 43 -8.15 7.59 7.29
C GLY A 43 -7.65 6.94 6.01
N GLY A 44 -8.60 6.51 5.19
CA GLY A 44 -8.35 5.93 3.87
C GLY A 44 -9.19 6.61 2.81
N GLN A 45 -8.68 6.63 1.60
CA GLN A 45 -9.31 7.25 0.43
C GLN A 45 -9.09 6.36 -0.80
N ILE A 46 -9.98 6.42 -1.76
CA ILE A 46 -9.73 5.87 -3.09
C ILE A 46 -8.97 6.90 -3.91
N ARG A 47 -7.81 6.51 -4.44
CA ARG A 47 -7.09 7.28 -5.44
C ARG A 47 -7.68 6.95 -6.81
N THR A 48 -8.37 7.91 -7.43
CA THR A 48 -9.08 7.73 -8.71
C THR A 48 -8.21 8.04 -9.95
N ILE A 49 -7.06 8.68 -9.75
CA ILE A 49 -6.09 8.97 -10.83
C ILE A 49 -5.06 7.84 -10.95
N ASP A 50 -4.54 7.63 -12.16
CA ASP A 50 -3.53 6.60 -12.42
C ASP A 50 -2.21 6.86 -11.64
N PRO A 51 -1.62 5.84 -11.04
CA PRO A 51 -2.16 4.52 -10.77
C PRO A 51 -3.25 4.57 -9.69
N MET A 52 -4.41 3.98 -10.00
CA MET A 52 -5.53 3.88 -9.05
C MET A 52 -5.17 2.99 -7.86
N GLY A 53 -5.83 3.22 -6.72
CA GLY A 53 -5.58 2.37 -5.57
C GLY A 53 -6.15 2.88 -4.26
N LEU A 54 -5.80 2.18 -3.18
CA LEU A 54 -6.15 2.55 -1.82
C LEU A 54 -5.06 3.45 -1.24
N ARG A 55 -5.44 4.68 -0.87
CA ARG A 55 -4.57 5.64 -0.20
C ARG A 55 -4.86 5.65 1.29
N MET A 56 -3.86 5.35 2.10
CA MET A 56 -3.88 5.58 3.54
C MET A 56 -3.32 6.97 3.84
N VAL A 57 -3.94 7.69 4.76
CA VAL A 57 -3.56 9.05 5.15
C VAL A 57 -3.23 9.07 6.63
N ALA A 58 -2.13 9.71 6.97
CA ALA A 58 -1.68 9.95 8.33
C ALA A 58 -1.21 11.40 8.52
N CYS A 59 -1.07 11.84 9.75
CA CYS A 59 -0.51 13.16 10.05
C CYS A 59 0.46 13.10 11.24
N ILE A 60 1.35 14.10 11.30
CA ILE A 60 2.31 14.29 12.39
C ILE A 60 2.35 15.78 12.76
N LYS A 61 2.48 16.10 14.07
CA LYS A 61 2.57 17.48 14.54
C LYS A 61 3.89 18.13 14.12
N LYS A 62 3.82 19.36 13.60
CA LYS A 62 5.00 20.15 13.26
C LYS A 62 5.84 20.47 14.50
N SER A 63 5.20 20.82 15.63
CA SER A 63 5.88 21.10 16.89
C SER A 63 6.69 19.89 17.37
N TYR A 64 6.14 18.69 17.26
CA TYR A 64 6.84 17.46 17.65
C TYR A 64 8.12 17.23 16.83
N ILE A 65 8.04 17.41 15.50
CA ILE A 65 9.23 17.32 14.64
C ILE A 65 10.26 18.38 15.05
N GLN A 66 9.83 19.63 15.22
CA GLN A 66 10.73 20.73 15.59
C GLN A 66 11.42 20.53 16.94
N GLU A 67 10.74 20.00 17.93
CA GLU A 67 11.31 19.67 19.24
C GLU A 67 12.39 18.59 19.13
N LEU A 68 12.13 17.55 18.37
CA LEU A 68 13.09 16.47 18.12
C LEU A 68 14.33 16.98 17.36
N GLU A 69 14.13 17.77 16.31
CA GLU A 69 15.23 18.37 15.54
C GLU A 69 16.08 19.34 16.38
N LYS A 70 15.45 20.16 17.25
CA LYS A 70 16.15 21.02 18.21
C LYS A 70 16.99 20.21 19.19
N SER A 71 16.59 18.99 19.52
CA SER A 71 17.37 18.06 20.37
C SER A 71 18.49 17.34 19.61
N GLY A 72 18.71 17.65 18.32
CA GLY A 72 19.74 17.05 17.49
C GLY A 72 19.33 15.71 16.86
N ALA A 73 18.04 15.35 16.90
CA ALA A 73 17.54 14.16 16.23
C ALA A 73 17.20 14.44 14.77
N THR A 74 17.29 13.41 13.93
CA THR A 74 16.70 13.39 12.59
C THR A 74 15.41 12.58 12.63
N VAL A 75 14.34 13.11 12.03
CA VAL A 75 13.04 12.47 12.01
C VAL A 75 12.67 12.08 10.58
N SER A 76 12.36 10.79 10.38
CA SER A 76 11.68 10.30 9.19
C SER A 76 10.36 9.64 9.60
N TYR A 77 9.35 9.69 8.75
CA TYR A 77 8.03 9.14 9.08
C TYR A 77 7.38 8.50 7.85
N GLY A 78 6.37 7.69 8.08
CA GLY A 78 5.67 6.97 7.03
C GLY A 78 4.51 6.15 7.57
N ILE A 79 4.07 5.20 6.75
CA ILE A 79 2.99 4.28 7.07
C ILE A 79 3.47 2.85 6.84
N VAL A 80 3.21 1.99 7.80
CA VAL A 80 3.37 0.55 7.67
C VAL A 80 2.04 -0.07 7.28
N LEU A 81 2.04 -1.01 6.33
CA LEU A 81 0.86 -1.61 5.71
C LEU A 81 0.95 -3.13 5.69
N LEU A 82 -0.18 -3.80 5.94
CA LEU A 82 -0.30 -5.25 5.81
C LEU A 82 -1.75 -5.62 5.45
N PRO A 83 -2.01 -6.63 4.59
CA PRO A 83 -3.35 -7.20 4.48
C PRO A 83 -3.83 -7.70 5.84
N LYS A 84 -5.01 -7.24 6.28
CA LYS A 84 -5.56 -7.48 7.62
C LYS A 84 -5.61 -8.96 7.99
N LYS A 85 -5.89 -9.83 7.03
CA LYS A 85 -5.97 -11.29 7.24
C LYS A 85 -4.68 -11.93 7.82
N TYR A 86 -3.54 -11.24 7.70
CA TYR A 86 -2.26 -11.73 8.25
C TYR A 86 -2.03 -11.25 9.69
N LEU A 87 -2.84 -10.30 10.19
CA LEU A 87 -2.75 -9.79 11.55
C LEU A 87 -3.63 -10.63 12.47
N THR A 88 -3.02 -11.26 13.46
CA THR A 88 -3.76 -11.95 14.51
C THR A 88 -4.37 -10.93 15.46
N GLU A 89 -5.53 -11.23 16.02
CA GLU A 89 -6.19 -10.37 17.01
C GLU A 89 -5.25 -10.03 18.18
N GLY A 90 -5.17 -8.75 18.52
CA GLY A 90 -4.27 -8.24 19.58
C GLY A 90 -2.81 -8.06 19.16
N GLN A 91 -2.42 -8.47 17.96
CA GLN A 91 -1.08 -8.25 17.44
C GLN A 91 -0.96 -6.87 16.80
N ALA A 92 -0.04 -6.03 17.30
CA ALA A 92 0.19 -4.71 16.77
C ALA A 92 0.97 -4.74 15.45
N LEU A 93 0.62 -3.86 14.51
CA LEU A 93 1.34 -3.67 13.25
C LEU A 93 2.60 -2.83 13.49
N THR A 94 3.79 -3.41 13.29
CA THR A 94 5.10 -2.78 13.49
C THR A 94 6.03 -3.00 12.29
N LEU A 95 7.04 -2.15 12.11
CA LEU A 95 7.96 -2.21 10.96
C LEU A 95 8.77 -3.51 10.87
N ASP A 96 9.14 -4.06 12.00
CA ASP A 96 9.92 -5.29 12.14
C ASP A 96 9.04 -6.52 12.43
N GLY A 97 7.72 -6.33 12.41
CA GLY A 97 6.73 -7.37 12.69
C GLY A 97 6.87 -8.56 11.74
N LYS A 98 6.67 -9.74 12.31
CA LYS A 98 6.59 -11.01 11.57
C LYS A 98 5.23 -11.63 11.87
N TYR A 99 4.42 -11.79 10.84
CA TYR A 99 3.03 -12.20 10.95
C TYR A 99 2.85 -13.59 10.36
N LEU A 100 2.53 -14.56 11.21
CA LEU A 100 2.36 -15.94 10.80
C LEU A 100 0.92 -16.18 10.31
N TYR A 101 0.78 -16.64 9.08
CA TYR A 101 -0.52 -17.01 8.52
C TYR A 101 -0.37 -18.24 7.62
N ASN A 102 -1.15 -19.29 7.89
CA ASN A 102 -1.11 -20.57 7.15
C ASN A 102 0.31 -21.13 6.99
N GLY A 103 1.11 -21.12 8.07
CA GLY A 103 2.48 -21.65 8.06
C GLY A 103 3.53 -20.72 7.43
N SER A 104 3.14 -19.62 6.82
CA SER A 104 4.04 -18.66 6.17
C SER A 104 4.20 -17.38 7.01
N VAL A 105 5.40 -16.79 6.97
CA VAL A 105 5.70 -15.54 7.66
C VAL A 105 5.61 -14.37 6.69
N TYR A 106 4.76 -13.41 7.02
CA TYR A 106 4.56 -12.19 6.25
C TYR A 106 5.22 -11.00 6.96
N LYS A 107 5.85 -10.14 6.20
CA LYS A 107 6.39 -8.87 6.68
C LYS A 107 5.52 -7.73 6.18
N PRO A 108 5.38 -6.65 6.95
CA PRO A 108 4.63 -5.49 6.51
C PRO A 108 5.39 -4.69 5.48
N ALA A 109 4.68 -3.97 4.64
CA ALA A 109 5.27 -2.99 3.74
C ALA A 109 5.57 -1.70 4.49
N LYS A 110 6.84 -1.26 4.51
CA LYS A 110 7.26 0.05 4.99
C LYS A 110 7.15 1.06 3.85
N VAL A 111 6.32 2.08 4.01
CA VAL A 111 6.14 3.14 3.02
C VAL A 111 6.57 4.48 3.63
N PRO A 112 7.81 4.93 3.39
CA PRO A 112 8.28 6.21 3.89
C PRO A 112 7.55 7.37 3.18
N ALA A 113 7.30 8.45 3.91
CA ALA A 113 6.77 9.68 3.35
C ALA A 113 7.87 10.45 2.61
N VAL A 114 7.91 10.33 1.30
CA VAL A 114 8.88 11.06 0.45
C VAL A 114 8.45 12.52 0.25
N LYS A 115 7.15 12.78 0.28
CA LYS A 115 6.56 14.12 0.10
C LYS A 115 5.44 14.33 1.10
N LYS A 116 5.26 15.58 1.56
CA LYS A 116 4.03 15.95 2.23
C LYS A 116 2.87 15.89 1.24
N PHE A 117 1.75 15.34 1.68
CA PHE A 117 0.51 15.32 0.90
C PHE A 117 -0.23 16.66 1.00
N SER A 118 -0.36 17.16 2.23
CA SER A 118 -0.86 18.49 2.56
C SER A 118 -0.33 18.91 3.93
N GLU A 119 -0.62 20.11 4.35
CA GLU A 119 -0.34 20.61 5.69
C GLU A 119 -1.37 21.68 6.10
N ASP A 120 -1.56 21.82 7.38
CA ASP A 120 -2.24 22.94 8.01
C ASP A 120 -1.28 23.68 8.96
N ASN A 121 -1.79 24.52 9.86
CA ASN A 121 -0.97 25.30 10.79
C ASN A 121 -0.20 24.41 11.79
N GLU A 122 -0.74 23.25 12.15
CA GLU A 122 -0.24 22.39 13.23
C GLU A 122 0.41 21.10 12.72
N ARG A 123 -0.03 20.58 11.56
CA ARG A 123 0.27 19.21 11.12
C ARG A 123 0.75 19.13 9.69
N ILE A 124 1.57 18.11 9.44
CA ILE A 124 1.93 17.64 8.11
C ILE A 124 1.15 16.35 7.86
N TYR A 125 0.46 16.28 6.73
CA TYR A 125 -0.23 15.09 6.25
C TYR A 125 0.62 14.36 5.23
N PHE A 126 0.66 13.05 5.33
CA PHE A 126 1.41 12.18 4.42
C PHE A 126 0.61 10.90 4.10
N THR A 127 1.00 10.22 3.04
CA THR A 127 0.21 9.11 2.53
C THR A 127 1.06 7.92 2.13
N ALA A 128 0.45 6.73 2.22
CA ALA A 128 0.89 5.53 1.54
C ALA A 128 -0.20 5.08 0.56
N VAL A 129 0.19 4.63 -0.63
CA VAL A 129 -0.75 4.19 -1.67
C VAL A 129 -0.46 2.74 -2.05
N LEU A 130 -1.47 1.89 -1.88
CA LEU A 130 -1.51 0.57 -2.50
C LEU A 130 -2.06 0.74 -3.91
N ALA A 131 -1.16 0.94 -4.87
CA ALA A 131 -1.50 1.18 -6.26
C ALA A 131 -1.79 -0.12 -7.02
N ASN A 132 -2.58 -0.02 -8.09
CA ASN A 132 -2.88 -1.13 -9.01
C ASN A 132 -3.44 -2.37 -8.30
N LEU A 133 -4.27 -2.17 -7.28
CA LEU A 133 -4.98 -3.27 -6.64
C LEU A 133 -5.92 -3.93 -7.68
N PRO A 134 -5.82 -5.24 -7.89
CA PRO A 134 -6.76 -5.94 -8.75
C PRO A 134 -8.17 -5.96 -8.13
N LYS A 135 -9.20 -5.98 -8.97
CA LYS A 135 -10.61 -5.89 -8.56
C LYS A 135 -11.00 -6.94 -7.53
N GLU A 136 -10.45 -8.15 -7.64
CA GLU A 136 -10.67 -9.28 -6.73
C GLU A 136 -10.20 -8.98 -5.30
N ARG A 137 -9.35 -7.96 -5.14
CA ARG A 137 -8.83 -7.52 -3.83
C ARG A 137 -9.52 -6.30 -3.27
N TYR A 138 -10.53 -5.74 -3.95
CA TYR A 138 -11.24 -4.56 -3.47
C TYR A 138 -12.03 -4.82 -2.18
N LYS A 139 -12.44 -6.07 -1.92
CA LYS A 139 -13.08 -6.51 -0.67
C LYS A 139 -12.09 -6.95 0.42
N ASN A 140 -10.77 -6.88 0.18
CA ASN A 140 -9.79 -7.18 1.20
C ASN A 140 -9.57 -5.96 2.10
N ASP A 141 -9.53 -6.21 3.41
CA ASP A 141 -9.12 -5.21 4.39
C ASP A 141 -7.60 -5.10 4.45
N TYR A 142 -7.11 -3.86 4.51
CA TYR A 142 -5.71 -3.54 4.69
C TYR A 142 -5.53 -2.76 5.98
N ALA A 143 -4.73 -3.30 6.89
CA ALA A 143 -4.33 -2.63 8.11
C ALA A 143 -3.21 -1.63 7.82
N ALA A 144 -3.28 -0.47 8.46
CA ALA A 144 -2.29 0.60 8.35
C ALA A 144 -2.02 1.23 9.72
N ARG A 145 -0.75 1.56 9.97
CA ARG A 145 -0.31 2.28 11.15
C ARG A 145 0.76 3.30 10.79
N ALA A 146 0.65 4.52 11.28
CA ALA A 146 1.67 5.54 11.07
C ALA A 146 2.87 5.29 11.98
N TYR A 147 4.07 5.64 11.52
CA TYR A 147 5.31 5.55 12.31
C TYR A 147 6.17 6.79 12.10
N ALA A 148 7.02 7.08 13.10
CA ALA A 148 8.14 7.99 12.99
C ALA A 148 9.41 7.28 13.50
N GLU A 149 10.49 7.35 12.71
CA GLU A 149 11.83 6.92 13.11
C GLU A 149 12.62 8.14 13.55
N ILE A 150 13.10 8.11 14.79
CA ILE A 150 13.83 9.19 15.43
C ILE A 150 15.27 8.72 15.59
N THR A 151 16.18 9.26 14.79
CA THR A 151 17.59 8.88 14.78
C THR A 151 18.42 9.93 15.50
N ARG A 152 19.20 9.49 16.49
CA ARG A 152 20.13 10.33 17.25
C ARG A 152 21.53 9.79 17.08
N THR A 153 22.47 10.69 16.85
CA THR A 153 23.91 10.36 16.82
C THR A 153 24.58 11.09 17.97
N VAL A 154 25.21 10.34 18.86
CA VAL A 154 26.01 10.85 19.97
C VAL A 154 27.48 10.47 19.75
N ILE A 155 28.39 11.31 20.27
CA ILE A 155 29.82 10.99 20.31
C ILE A 155 30.07 10.43 21.71
N GLU A 156 30.54 9.19 21.78
CA GLU A 156 30.91 8.53 23.04
C GLU A 156 32.25 9.09 23.55
N ASP A 157 32.58 8.84 24.82
CA ASP A 157 33.79 9.35 25.47
C ASP A 157 35.10 8.91 24.77
N ASP A 158 35.06 7.82 24.01
CA ASP A 158 36.17 7.32 23.18
C ASP A 158 36.25 7.99 21.79
N GLY A 159 35.43 8.99 21.53
CA GLY A 159 35.36 9.73 20.26
C GLY A 159 34.58 9.01 19.15
N LYS A 160 34.04 7.82 19.38
CA LYS A 160 33.25 7.10 18.39
C LYS A 160 31.83 7.65 18.31
N LYS A 161 31.29 7.64 17.09
CA LYS A 161 29.91 7.99 16.83
C LYS A 161 29.01 6.76 17.06
N LYS A 162 28.03 6.92 17.92
CA LYS A 162 26.96 5.93 18.14
C LYS A 162 25.64 6.48 17.63
N THR A 163 25.04 5.78 16.69
CA THR A 163 23.74 6.14 16.13
C THR A 163 22.68 5.17 16.67
N THR A 164 21.60 5.71 17.21
CA THR A 164 20.43 4.94 17.68
C THR A 164 19.20 5.42 16.95
N THR A 165 18.31 4.49 16.61
CA THR A 165 17.00 4.79 16.01
C THR A 165 15.91 4.22 16.90
N GLU A 166 14.99 5.07 17.31
CA GLU A 166 13.78 4.75 18.03
C GLU A 166 12.60 4.84 17.05
N VAL A 167 11.64 3.93 17.15
CA VAL A 167 10.42 3.97 16.34
C VAL A 167 9.23 4.25 17.22
N VAL A 168 8.51 5.31 16.90
CA VAL A 168 7.24 5.70 17.54
C VAL A 168 6.11 5.44 16.57
N TYR A 169 5.01 4.86 17.05
CA TYR A 169 3.84 4.55 16.25
C TYR A 169 2.63 5.38 16.66
N SER A 170 1.67 5.54 15.75
CA SER A 170 0.34 6.02 16.12
C SER A 170 -0.30 5.06 17.14
N GLU A 171 -1.08 5.61 18.07
CA GLU A 171 -1.80 4.79 19.05
C GLU A 171 -2.79 3.84 18.40
N SER A 172 -3.51 4.35 17.39
CA SER A 172 -4.50 3.59 16.63
C SER A 172 -3.95 3.06 15.31
N GLU A 173 -4.36 1.86 14.98
CA GLU A 173 -4.34 1.29 13.65
C GLU A 173 -5.68 1.56 12.97
N ILE A 174 -5.68 1.56 11.64
CA ILE A 174 -6.92 1.62 10.86
C ILE A 174 -6.95 0.46 9.87
N ASP A 175 -8.16 -0.04 9.63
CA ASP A 175 -8.43 -0.98 8.55
C ASP A 175 -9.24 -0.29 7.47
N ARG A 176 -8.85 -0.47 6.21
CA ARG A 176 -9.58 0.10 5.08
C ARG A 176 -9.67 -0.89 3.93
N GLN A 177 -10.77 -0.79 3.22
CA GLN A 177 -11.15 -1.62 2.11
C GLN A 177 -11.66 -0.72 0.98
N VAL A 178 -11.22 -0.93 -0.24
CA VAL A 178 -11.63 -0.10 -1.40
C VAL A 178 -13.15 -0.14 -1.59
N TYR A 179 -13.72 -1.35 -1.59
CA TYR A 179 -15.15 -1.54 -1.79
C TYR A 179 -15.99 -0.79 -0.74
N ARG A 180 -15.65 -0.93 0.56
CA ARG A 180 -16.37 -0.26 1.65
C ARG A 180 -16.30 1.26 1.56
N ILE A 181 -15.14 1.83 1.22
CA ILE A 181 -14.99 3.28 1.02
C ILE A 181 -15.89 3.74 -0.13
N ALA A 182 -15.95 3.00 -1.24
CA ALA A 182 -16.81 3.33 -2.37
C ALA A 182 -18.30 3.25 -2.00
N GLU A 183 -18.70 2.21 -1.27
CA GLU A 183 -20.07 2.02 -0.80
C GLU A 183 -20.51 3.15 0.16
N GLU A 184 -19.68 3.50 1.14
CA GLU A 184 -19.92 4.62 2.05
C GLU A 184 -20.06 5.95 1.30
N ALA A 185 -19.21 6.20 0.31
CA ALA A 185 -19.24 7.42 -0.50
C ALA A 185 -20.49 7.51 -1.38
N VAL A 186 -20.88 6.41 -2.02
CA VAL A 186 -22.09 6.34 -2.86
C VAL A 186 -23.37 6.54 -2.04
N ASN A 187 -23.43 5.97 -0.83
CA ASN A 187 -24.57 6.09 0.07
C ASN A 187 -24.55 7.39 0.89
N GLY A 188 -23.42 8.08 0.96
CA GLY A 188 -23.28 9.36 1.66
C GLY A 188 -23.85 10.54 0.90
N THR A 189 -23.84 11.71 1.55
CA THR A 189 -24.35 12.98 0.99
C THR A 189 -23.26 13.96 0.61
N THR A 190 -21.99 13.61 0.85
CA THR A 190 -20.85 14.53 0.70
C THR A 190 -20.26 14.55 -0.70
N GLU A 191 -20.39 13.43 -1.44
CA GLU A 191 -19.79 13.29 -2.76
C GLU A 191 -20.74 13.75 -3.87
N ALA A 192 -20.15 14.36 -4.93
CA ALA A 192 -20.89 14.74 -6.11
C ALA A 192 -21.46 13.50 -6.87
N GLU A 193 -22.60 13.66 -7.54
CA GLU A 193 -23.24 12.53 -8.24
C GLU A 193 -22.34 11.92 -9.34
N GLU A 194 -21.52 12.72 -10.02
CA GLU A 194 -20.56 12.23 -11.00
C GLU A 194 -19.52 11.31 -10.35
N THR A 195 -19.02 11.68 -9.15
CA THR A 195 -18.09 10.84 -8.37
C THR A 195 -18.76 9.55 -7.94
N LYS A 196 -20.01 9.61 -7.44
CA LYS A 196 -20.76 8.43 -7.04
C LYS A 196 -21.02 7.49 -8.23
N GLN A 197 -21.38 8.06 -9.38
CA GLN A 197 -21.58 7.26 -10.59
C GLN A 197 -20.28 6.58 -11.02
N TRP A 198 -19.16 7.31 -11.00
CA TRP A 198 -17.85 6.75 -11.30
C TRP A 198 -17.51 5.57 -10.35
N LEU A 199 -17.78 5.71 -9.04
CA LEU A 199 -17.53 4.65 -8.05
C LEU A 199 -18.43 3.42 -8.29
N ARG A 200 -19.70 3.62 -8.66
CA ARG A 200 -20.60 2.51 -9.03
C ARG A 200 -20.03 1.74 -10.21
N ASP A 201 -19.62 2.45 -11.27
CA ASP A 201 -19.20 1.83 -12.53
C ASP A 201 -17.81 1.18 -12.45
N ASN A 202 -16.88 1.76 -11.69
CA ASN A 202 -15.49 1.34 -11.68
C ASN A 202 -15.07 0.51 -10.46
N ILE A 203 -15.80 0.60 -9.35
CA ILE A 203 -15.44 -0.09 -8.11
C ILE A 203 -16.51 -1.10 -7.70
N LEU A 204 -17.78 -0.69 -7.58
CA LEU A 204 -18.82 -1.57 -7.03
C LEU A 204 -19.29 -2.59 -8.05
N ALA A 205 -19.78 -2.16 -9.22
CA ALA A 205 -20.31 -3.05 -10.25
C ALA A 205 -19.31 -4.14 -10.69
N PRO A 206 -18.03 -3.85 -10.96
CA PRO A 206 -17.06 -4.87 -11.34
C PRO A 206 -16.77 -5.92 -10.26
N VAL A 207 -17.09 -5.63 -8.99
CA VAL A 207 -16.91 -6.56 -7.88
C VAL A 207 -18.16 -7.36 -7.58
N ASP A 208 -19.35 -6.74 -7.77
CA ASP A 208 -20.64 -7.38 -7.52
C ASP A 208 -21.12 -8.25 -8.70
N THR A 209 -20.67 -7.89 -9.89
CA THR A 209 -20.88 -8.68 -11.12
C THR A 209 -19.54 -8.93 -11.80
N PRO A 210 -18.70 -9.82 -11.26
CA PRO A 210 -17.42 -10.13 -11.88
C PRO A 210 -17.67 -10.66 -13.29
N GLU A 211 -16.99 -10.08 -14.29
CA GLU A 211 -16.93 -10.68 -15.61
C GLU A 211 -16.41 -12.11 -15.48
N GLU A 212 -17.15 -13.08 -15.99
CA GLU A 212 -16.61 -14.42 -16.20
C GLU A 212 -15.55 -14.32 -17.28
N LEU A 213 -14.30 -14.15 -16.84
CA LEU A 213 -13.16 -14.22 -17.75
C LEU A 213 -13.12 -15.61 -18.38
N PRO A 214 -12.89 -15.71 -19.70
CA PRO A 214 -12.62 -16.98 -20.34
C PRO A 214 -11.52 -17.73 -19.56
N GLU A 215 -11.61 -19.06 -19.53
CA GLU A 215 -10.63 -19.89 -18.79
C GLU A 215 -9.17 -19.58 -19.14
N GLU A 216 -8.92 -19.16 -20.38
CA GLU A 216 -7.60 -18.76 -20.89
C GLU A 216 -7.10 -17.43 -20.29
N GLU A 217 -7.98 -16.51 -19.89
CA GLU A 217 -7.62 -15.21 -19.29
C GLU A 217 -7.49 -15.28 -17.74
N LYS A 218 -7.90 -16.38 -17.14
CA LYS A 218 -7.68 -16.66 -15.71
C LYS A 218 -6.20 -16.96 -15.38
N LYS A 219 -5.34 -17.04 -16.39
CA LYS A 219 -3.89 -17.11 -16.19
C LYS A 219 -3.41 -15.77 -15.62
N ILE A 220 -3.03 -15.79 -14.35
CA ILE A 220 -2.45 -14.62 -13.68
C ILE A 220 -1.13 -14.29 -14.36
N SER A 221 -1.13 -13.26 -15.23
CA SER A 221 0.12 -12.70 -15.74
C SER A 221 0.69 -11.77 -14.68
N PHE A 222 1.67 -12.25 -13.92
CA PHE A 222 2.48 -11.37 -13.09
C PHE A 222 3.34 -10.52 -14.03
N ARG A 223 3.11 -9.20 -14.11
CA ARG A 223 4.17 -8.28 -14.51
C ARG A 223 5.11 -8.19 -13.30
N LEU A 224 6.02 -9.13 -13.25
CA LEU A 224 7.15 -9.07 -12.33
C LEU A 224 7.95 -7.81 -12.68
N GLY A 225 8.33 -7.02 -11.68
CA GLY A 225 9.42 -6.08 -11.80
C GLY A 225 10.68 -6.81 -12.26
N LYS A 226 11.79 -6.11 -12.32
CA LYS A 226 13.05 -6.71 -12.75
C LYS A 226 13.42 -7.85 -11.80
N VAL A 227 13.35 -9.08 -12.29
CA VAL A 227 13.75 -10.28 -11.56
C VAL A 227 15.26 -10.31 -11.46
N SER A 228 15.80 -10.38 -10.25
CA SER A 228 17.23 -10.47 -9.98
C SER A 228 17.71 -11.91 -9.83
N GLY A 229 16.83 -12.82 -9.42
CA GLY A 229 17.14 -14.23 -9.25
C GLY A 229 15.90 -15.12 -9.21
N VAL A 230 16.09 -16.39 -9.55
CA VAL A 230 15.07 -17.43 -9.44
C VAL A 230 15.72 -18.66 -8.84
N THR A 231 15.19 -19.16 -7.72
CA THR A 231 15.70 -20.35 -7.05
C THR A 231 14.59 -21.37 -6.92
N LEU A 232 14.88 -22.63 -7.24
CA LEU A 232 13.97 -23.74 -7.11
C LEU A 232 14.20 -24.44 -5.76
N TYR A 233 13.10 -24.76 -5.06
CA TYR A 233 13.11 -25.51 -3.81
C TYR A 233 12.29 -26.78 -3.94
N HIS A 234 12.80 -27.89 -3.43
CA HIS A 234 12.05 -29.12 -3.27
C HIS A 234 11.41 -29.15 -1.88
N LYS A 235 10.11 -29.40 -1.87
CA LYS A 235 9.31 -29.50 -0.65
C LYS A 235 9.15 -30.96 -0.28
N THR A 236 9.51 -31.32 0.95
CA THR A 236 9.28 -32.64 1.51
C THR A 236 8.41 -32.54 2.74
N THR A 237 7.50 -33.50 2.91
CA THR A 237 6.65 -33.60 4.10
C THR A 237 7.00 -34.85 4.84
N SER A 238 7.40 -34.72 6.11
CA SER A 238 7.71 -35.89 6.98
C SER A 238 6.42 -36.66 7.35
N GLU A 239 6.56 -37.87 7.86
CA GLU A 239 5.43 -38.67 8.38
C GLU A 239 4.67 -37.95 9.52
N ALA A 240 5.33 -37.04 10.22
CA ALA A 240 4.72 -36.20 11.26
C ALA A 240 4.01 -34.94 10.70
N GLY A 241 3.92 -34.78 9.37
CA GLY A 241 3.28 -33.65 8.72
C GLY A 241 4.11 -32.33 8.72
N VAL A 242 5.41 -32.44 9.04
CA VAL A 242 6.31 -31.27 9.01
C VAL A 242 6.83 -31.07 7.59
N GLU A 243 6.56 -29.91 6.99
CA GLU A 243 7.09 -29.52 5.69
C GLU A 243 8.50 -28.94 5.84
N THR A 244 9.43 -29.39 5.02
CA THR A 244 10.77 -28.82 4.86
C THR A 244 11.01 -28.47 3.40
N VAL A 245 11.82 -27.44 3.14
CA VAL A 245 12.19 -27.02 1.79
C VAL A 245 13.71 -26.95 1.66
N GLU A 246 14.23 -27.54 0.60
CA GLU A 246 15.66 -27.56 0.30
C GLU A 246 15.90 -26.98 -1.09
N GLU A 247 16.94 -26.16 -1.25
CA GLU A 247 17.33 -25.62 -2.53
C GLU A 247 17.81 -26.72 -3.48
N VAL A 248 17.33 -26.67 -4.73
CA VAL A 248 17.65 -27.66 -5.76
C VAL A 248 18.39 -27.00 -6.90
N SER A 249 19.62 -27.40 -7.11
CA SER A 249 20.46 -26.93 -8.24
C SER A 249 20.29 -27.78 -9.52
N GLN A 250 19.80 -29.00 -9.39
CA GLN A 250 19.55 -29.92 -10.51
C GLN A 250 18.32 -30.78 -10.22
N PHE A 251 17.48 -31.00 -11.22
CA PHE A 251 16.32 -31.90 -11.12
C PHE A 251 16.11 -32.70 -12.40
N ASN A 252 15.46 -33.84 -12.26
CA ASN A 252 15.12 -34.71 -13.38
C ASN A 252 13.69 -34.41 -13.84
N LEU A 253 13.54 -33.92 -15.08
CA LEU A 253 12.22 -33.60 -15.64
C LEU A 253 11.26 -34.78 -15.68
N THR A 254 11.74 -36.00 -15.82
CA THR A 254 10.89 -37.19 -15.86
C THR A 254 10.32 -37.61 -14.50
N GLU A 255 10.92 -37.13 -13.42
CA GLU A 255 10.50 -37.38 -12.03
C GLU A 255 9.87 -36.16 -11.37
N PHE A 256 9.83 -35.03 -12.11
CA PHE A 256 9.37 -33.75 -11.60
C PHE A 256 7.85 -33.78 -11.38
N LYS A 257 7.43 -33.55 -10.13
CA LYS A 257 6.04 -33.32 -9.75
C LYS A 257 5.93 -31.87 -9.24
N LYS A 258 5.25 -31.03 -9.99
CA LYS A 258 5.17 -29.60 -9.72
C LYS A 258 4.67 -29.28 -8.31
N GLU A 259 3.87 -30.16 -7.70
CA GLU A 259 3.32 -30.02 -6.35
C GLU A 259 4.40 -30.09 -5.26
N ASP A 260 5.52 -30.75 -5.56
CA ASP A 260 6.63 -30.96 -4.65
C ASP A 260 7.69 -29.85 -4.73
N TYR A 261 7.44 -28.82 -5.53
CA TYR A 261 8.41 -27.75 -5.74
C TYR A 261 7.83 -26.37 -5.50
N LEU A 262 8.69 -25.46 -5.03
CA LEU A 262 8.43 -24.03 -4.92
C LEU A 262 9.48 -23.26 -5.68
N VAL A 263 9.09 -22.15 -6.29
CA VAL A 263 10.00 -21.19 -6.93
C VAL A 263 10.10 -19.95 -6.04
N LYS A 264 11.30 -19.63 -5.63
CA LYS A 264 11.63 -18.34 -5.02
C LYS A 264 12.02 -17.38 -6.13
N VAL A 265 11.32 -16.25 -6.22
CA VAL A 265 11.62 -15.16 -7.16
C VAL A 265 12.17 -14.00 -6.37
N GLU A 266 13.39 -13.61 -6.67
CA GLU A 266 14.05 -12.42 -6.11
C GLU A 266 13.87 -11.25 -7.07
N MET A 267 13.51 -10.09 -6.52
CA MET A 267 13.28 -8.86 -7.29
C MET A 267 14.15 -7.74 -6.72
N GLU A 268 14.66 -6.85 -7.58
CA GLU A 268 15.62 -5.80 -7.17
C GLU A 268 15.09 -4.89 -6.04
N ASP A 269 13.79 -4.61 -5.98
CA ASP A 269 13.20 -3.64 -5.04
C ASP A 269 12.00 -4.18 -4.25
N GLN A 270 11.83 -5.49 -4.16
CA GLN A 270 10.66 -6.10 -3.50
C GLN A 270 11.06 -7.29 -2.61
N PRO A 271 10.24 -7.62 -1.58
CA PRO A 271 10.48 -8.81 -0.80
C PRO A 271 10.38 -10.09 -1.66
N GLU A 272 11.15 -11.09 -1.28
CA GLU A 272 11.15 -12.41 -1.90
C GLU A 272 9.75 -13.00 -2.00
N ILE A 273 9.39 -13.53 -3.17
CA ILE A 273 8.10 -14.17 -3.43
C ILE A 273 8.33 -15.66 -3.60
N PHE A 274 7.61 -16.47 -2.82
CA PHE A 274 7.51 -17.91 -3.04
C PHE A 274 6.22 -18.21 -3.78
N ALA A 275 6.32 -18.94 -4.88
CA ALA A 275 5.17 -19.33 -5.69
C ALA A 275 5.20 -20.82 -5.98
N GLY A 276 4.02 -21.43 -6.01
CA GLY A 276 3.87 -22.79 -6.53
C GLY A 276 4.04 -22.81 -8.05
N ILE A 277 4.53 -23.93 -8.58
CA ILE A 277 4.69 -24.11 -10.02
C ILE A 277 3.35 -24.55 -10.61
N THR A 278 2.77 -23.76 -11.49
CA THR A 278 1.50 -24.08 -12.16
C THR A 278 1.68 -24.81 -13.47
N GLU A 279 2.77 -24.52 -14.21
CA GLU A 279 3.08 -25.12 -15.51
C GLU A 279 4.60 -25.14 -15.73
N VAL A 280 5.08 -26.21 -16.34
CA VAL A 280 6.47 -26.32 -16.81
C VAL A 280 6.44 -26.45 -18.34
N ILE A 281 6.98 -25.47 -19.03
CA ILE A 281 7.13 -25.52 -20.49
C ILE A 281 8.56 -25.97 -20.76
N ALA A 282 8.70 -27.18 -21.29
CA ALA A 282 9.99 -27.65 -21.77
C ALA A 282 10.37 -26.89 -23.05
N PRO A 283 11.66 -26.54 -23.25
CA PRO A 283 12.12 -25.84 -24.43
C PRO A 283 11.97 -26.66 -25.72
#